data_b74b296a50f9fa60af13a03cda211a18
#
_entry.id   b74b296a50f9fa60af13a03cda211a18
#
_cell.length_a   1.000
_cell.length_b   1.000
_cell.length_c   1.000
_cell.angle_alpha   90.00
_cell.angle_beta   90.00
_cell.angle_gamma   90.00
#
_symmetry.space_group_name_H-M   'P 1'
#
loop_
_entity.id
_entity.type
_entity.pdbx_description
1 polymer ?
#
loop_
_entity_poly.entity_id
_entity_poly.type
_entity_poly.pdbx_seq_one_letter_code
_entity_poly.pdbx_strand_id
1 'polypeptide(L)'
;MGDKITLRVDRREIFGKKVKQLRRRGLTPGVVYGANMESIAIQADAGEVMRVYAEAGKHTPVQLSGTKHRIAMIKAAEFHPIKHGVIRHISFHAVRANEPVVAEVPIRLAGEGESAAERNGLVVLQAIEKIEVKALPMELPEYLEVSIMDLANAGDRVTIGDILLPSGVEIVDNDDGREGTADDDVTVKDLVVASVYEPAALEAANEAAAGESTSADAEDVPIEGEKPDAEVE
;
A
#
# COMPACT_ATOMS: atom_id res chain seq x y z
N MET A 1 -13.14 -23.04 2.98
CA MET A 1 -13.33 -22.58 1.57
C MET A 1 -13.69 -21.11 1.66
N GLY A 2 -12.74 -20.21 1.38
CA GLY A 2 -13.01 -18.76 1.40
C GLY A 2 -14.06 -18.41 0.35
N ASP A 3 -14.95 -17.50 0.70
CA ASP A 3 -15.96 -16.98 -0.23
C ASP A 3 -15.25 -16.34 -1.42
N LYS A 4 -15.64 -16.77 -2.64
CA LYS A 4 -15.06 -16.21 -3.86
C LYS A 4 -15.57 -14.80 -4.07
N ILE A 5 -14.69 -13.83 -3.88
CA ILE A 5 -15.00 -12.42 -4.12
C ILE A 5 -15.22 -12.22 -5.62
N THR A 6 -16.40 -11.74 -5.99
CA THR A 6 -16.79 -11.56 -7.39
C THR A 6 -17.13 -10.11 -7.68
N LEU A 7 -16.61 -9.57 -8.78
CA LEU A 7 -16.91 -8.23 -9.27
C LEU A 7 -17.47 -8.31 -10.69
N ARG A 8 -18.62 -7.66 -10.91
CA ARG A 8 -19.18 -7.52 -12.26
C ARG A 8 -18.51 -6.35 -12.97
N VAL A 9 -17.98 -6.61 -14.16
CA VAL A 9 -17.31 -5.61 -14.98
C VAL A 9 -17.86 -5.61 -16.41
N ASP A 10 -18.06 -4.43 -16.96
CA ASP A 10 -18.46 -4.23 -18.35
C ASP A 10 -17.30 -3.62 -19.15
N ARG A 11 -17.26 -3.88 -20.46
CA ARG A 11 -16.30 -3.26 -21.35
C ARG A 11 -16.58 -1.77 -21.46
N ARG A 12 -15.54 -0.95 -21.27
CA ARG A 12 -15.65 0.50 -21.36
C ARG A 12 -15.39 0.98 -22.78
N GLU A 13 -16.31 1.78 -23.32
CA GLU A 13 -16.22 2.42 -24.63
C GLU A 13 -15.89 3.92 -24.56
N ILE A 14 -16.02 4.50 -23.37
CA ILE A 14 -15.80 5.93 -23.13
C ILE A 14 -14.37 6.17 -22.70
N PHE A 15 -13.64 6.99 -23.47
CA PHE A 15 -12.22 7.33 -23.25
C PHE A 15 -12.00 8.84 -23.15
N GLY A 16 -10.79 9.23 -22.71
CA GLY A 16 -10.34 10.61 -22.63
C GLY A 16 -11.16 11.46 -21.66
N LYS A 17 -11.38 12.71 -21.99
CA LYS A 17 -12.06 13.69 -21.12
C LYS A 17 -13.48 13.30 -20.71
N LYS A 18 -14.16 12.48 -21.51
CA LYS A 18 -15.53 11.98 -21.25
C LYS A 18 -15.62 11.00 -20.08
N VAL A 19 -14.52 10.43 -19.61
CA VAL A 19 -14.46 9.54 -18.44
C VAL A 19 -14.97 10.23 -17.15
N LYS A 20 -14.89 11.58 -17.09
CA LYS A 20 -15.50 12.35 -15.99
C LYS A 20 -17.01 12.15 -15.88
N GLN A 21 -17.72 11.97 -17.01
CA GLN A 21 -19.16 11.72 -17.02
C GLN A 21 -19.49 10.33 -16.48
N LEU A 22 -18.63 9.33 -16.75
CA LEU A 22 -18.76 7.98 -16.25
C LEU A 22 -18.71 7.97 -14.72
N ARG A 23 -17.73 8.65 -14.12
CA ARG A 23 -17.64 8.79 -12.66
C ARG A 23 -18.84 9.52 -12.05
N ARG A 24 -19.40 10.50 -12.73
CA ARG A 24 -20.63 11.20 -12.29
C ARG A 24 -21.86 10.27 -12.27
N ARG A 25 -21.87 9.21 -13.06
CA ARG A 25 -22.92 8.19 -13.10
C ARG A 25 -22.71 7.08 -12.06
N GLY A 26 -21.72 7.21 -11.17
CA GLY A 26 -21.42 6.20 -10.16
C GLY A 26 -20.62 5.01 -10.68
N LEU A 27 -19.96 5.13 -11.84
CA LEU A 27 -19.13 4.06 -12.41
C LEU A 27 -17.64 4.37 -12.23
N THR A 28 -16.86 3.40 -11.77
CA THR A 28 -15.41 3.45 -11.69
C THR A 28 -14.80 2.87 -12.96
N PRO A 29 -13.97 3.65 -13.68
CA PRO A 29 -13.19 3.14 -14.79
C PRO A 29 -12.03 2.29 -14.28
N GLY A 30 -11.70 1.24 -15.00
CA GLY A 30 -10.58 0.37 -14.70
C GLY A 30 -9.93 -0.19 -15.95
N VAL A 31 -8.91 -1.00 -15.73
CA VAL A 31 -8.19 -1.76 -16.76
C VAL A 31 -7.92 -3.17 -16.24
N VAL A 32 -8.04 -4.16 -17.11
CA VAL A 32 -7.58 -5.52 -16.88
C VAL A 32 -6.45 -5.80 -17.84
N TYR A 33 -5.31 -6.21 -17.33
CA TYR A 33 -4.15 -6.61 -18.13
C TYR A 33 -3.50 -7.85 -17.51
N GLY A 34 -2.63 -8.51 -18.22
CA GLY A 34 -1.94 -9.70 -17.73
C GLY A 34 -1.08 -10.34 -18.78
N ALA A 35 -0.38 -11.42 -18.42
CA ALA A 35 0.45 -12.17 -19.34
C ALA A 35 -0.41 -12.74 -20.49
N ASN A 36 0.07 -12.56 -21.73
CA ASN A 36 -0.54 -13.07 -22.96
C ASN A 36 -1.96 -12.55 -23.27
N MET A 37 -2.31 -11.33 -22.81
CA MET A 37 -3.55 -10.68 -23.19
C MET A 37 -3.37 -9.19 -23.45
N GLU A 38 -4.12 -8.66 -24.39
CA GLU A 38 -4.25 -7.22 -24.56
C GLU A 38 -4.99 -6.60 -23.37
N SER A 39 -4.59 -5.40 -22.99
CA SER A 39 -5.26 -4.66 -21.94
C SER A 39 -6.71 -4.33 -22.34
N ILE A 40 -7.64 -4.62 -21.46
CA ILE A 40 -9.06 -4.36 -21.68
C ILE A 40 -9.50 -3.24 -20.76
N ALA A 41 -10.01 -2.16 -21.35
CA ALA A 41 -10.64 -1.10 -20.57
C ALA A 41 -12.01 -1.57 -20.06
N ILE A 42 -12.22 -1.45 -18.76
CA ILE A 42 -13.44 -1.87 -18.08
C ILE A 42 -14.08 -0.73 -17.30
N GLN A 43 -15.32 -0.95 -16.90
CA GLN A 43 -16.05 -0.11 -15.95
C GLN A 43 -16.86 -1.01 -15.02
N ALA A 44 -17.03 -0.58 -13.79
CA ALA A 44 -17.83 -1.28 -12.79
C ALA A 44 -18.54 -0.28 -11.88
N ASP A 45 -19.55 -0.72 -11.15
CA ASP A 45 -20.22 0.11 -10.15
C ASP A 45 -19.23 0.55 -9.05
N ALA A 46 -19.27 1.82 -8.67
CA ALA A 46 -18.30 2.39 -7.73
C ALA A 46 -18.47 1.83 -6.32
N GLY A 47 -19.69 1.53 -5.90
CA GLY A 47 -19.97 0.93 -4.60
C GLY A 47 -19.47 -0.52 -4.53
N GLU A 48 -19.72 -1.31 -5.60
CA GLU A 48 -19.21 -2.68 -5.69
C GLU A 48 -17.69 -2.73 -5.71
N VAL A 49 -17.04 -1.83 -6.48
CA VAL A 49 -15.57 -1.73 -6.53
C VAL A 49 -14.98 -1.42 -5.15
N MET A 50 -15.59 -0.49 -4.41
CA MET A 50 -15.13 -0.14 -3.08
C MET A 50 -15.29 -1.30 -2.09
N ARG A 51 -16.42 -2.01 -2.13
CA ARG A 51 -16.66 -3.19 -1.30
C ARG A 51 -15.63 -4.28 -1.59
N VAL A 52 -15.45 -4.61 -2.87
CA VAL A 52 -14.50 -5.63 -3.31
C VAL A 52 -13.06 -5.25 -2.94
N TYR A 53 -12.70 -3.96 -3.05
CA TYR A 53 -11.38 -3.50 -2.62
C TYR A 53 -11.18 -3.61 -1.10
N ALA A 54 -12.20 -3.29 -0.30
CA ALA A 54 -12.12 -3.42 1.16
C ALA A 54 -12.00 -4.88 1.63
N GLU A 55 -12.61 -5.81 0.89
CA GLU A 55 -12.62 -7.23 1.20
C GLU A 55 -11.38 -7.96 0.65
N ALA A 56 -11.01 -7.70 -0.60
CA ALA A 56 -9.91 -8.40 -1.28
C ALA A 56 -8.54 -7.77 -1.07
N GLY A 57 -8.47 -6.45 -0.80
CA GLY A 57 -7.19 -5.75 -0.79
C GLY A 57 -6.42 -5.88 -2.10
N LYS A 58 -5.08 -5.98 -2.02
CA LYS A 58 -4.19 -6.21 -3.16
C LYS A 58 -3.69 -7.65 -3.27
N HIS A 59 -3.97 -8.47 -2.26
CA HIS A 59 -3.41 -9.81 -2.07
C HIS A 59 -4.40 -10.93 -2.35
N THR A 60 -5.72 -10.67 -2.28
CA THR A 60 -6.73 -11.71 -2.52
C THR A 60 -7.20 -11.70 -3.98
N PRO A 61 -7.29 -12.86 -4.64
CA PRO A 61 -7.77 -12.95 -6.01
C PRO A 61 -9.28 -12.66 -6.10
N VAL A 62 -9.66 -11.84 -7.09
CA VAL A 62 -11.04 -11.46 -7.40
C VAL A 62 -11.49 -12.12 -8.69
N GLN A 63 -12.68 -12.71 -8.70
CA GLN A 63 -13.28 -13.24 -9.90
C GLN A 63 -14.03 -12.14 -10.66
N LEU A 64 -13.52 -11.74 -11.82
CA LEU A 64 -14.18 -10.77 -12.68
C LEU A 64 -15.24 -11.49 -13.54
N SER A 65 -16.47 -10.98 -13.50
CA SER A 65 -17.62 -11.47 -14.31
C SER A 65 -18.09 -10.39 -15.29
N GLY A 66 -18.69 -10.79 -16.40
CA GLY A 66 -19.26 -9.88 -17.40
C GLY A 66 -18.57 -9.96 -18.76
N THR A 67 -17.31 -9.58 -18.90
CA THR A 67 -16.62 -9.62 -20.22
C THR A 67 -16.07 -11.00 -20.55
N LYS A 68 -15.42 -11.65 -19.62
CA LYS A 68 -15.02 -13.07 -19.60
C LYS A 68 -14.74 -13.41 -18.14
N HIS A 69 -15.13 -14.59 -17.67
CA HIS A 69 -14.79 -15.06 -16.34
C HIS A 69 -13.26 -15.18 -16.21
N ARG A 70 -12.65 -14.38 -15.34
CA ARG A 70 -11.21 -14.36 -15.12
C ARG A 70 -10.92 -14.16 -13.65
N ILE A 71 -9.85 -14.79 -13.21
CA ILE A 71 -9.25 -14.53 -11.91
C ILE A 71 -8.25 -13.38 -12.11
N ALA A 72 -8.34 -12.35 -11.30
CA ALA A 72 -7.45 -11.21 -11.35
C ALA A 72 -7.17 -10.69 -9.94
N MET A 73 -5.99 -10.12 -9.75
CA MET A 73 -5.61 -9.44 -8.51
C MET A 73 -5.70 -7.93 -8.71
N ILE A 74 -6.02 -7.20 -7.68
CA ILE A 74 -5.99 -5.74 -7.70
C ILE A 74 -4.53 -5.31 -7.55
N LYS A 75 -3.95 -4.75 -8.63
CA LYS A 75 -2.55 -4.26 -8.59
C LYS A 75 -2.47 -2.82 -8.08
N ALA A 76 -3.40 -1.97 -8.50
CA ALA A 76 -3.46 -0.58 -8.06
C ALA A 76 -4.90 -0.07 -7.97
N ALA A 77 -5.17 0.71 -6.94
CA ALA A 77 -6.41 1.46 -6.77
C ALA A 77 -6.05 2.93 -6.50
N GLU A 78 -6.52 3.82 -7.37
CA GLU A 78 -6.32 5.27 -7.24
C GLU A 78 -7.53 5.87 -6.51
N PHE A 79 -7.31 6.41 -5.33
CA PHE A 79 -8.35 7.07 -4.56
C PHE A 79 -8.55 8.53 -4.96
N HIS A 80 -9.72 9.04 -4.64
CA HIS A 80 -10.00 10.45 -4.81
C HIS A 80 -9.32 11.24 -3.67
N PRO A 81 -8.50 12.29 -3.97
CA PRO A 81 -7.70 12.98 -2.96
C PRO A 81 -8.53 13.68 -1.86
N ILE A 82 -9.77 14.09 -2.18
CA ILE A 82 -10.62 14.85 -1.25
C ILE A 82 -11.79 13.99 -0.73
N LYS A 83 -12.35 13.13 -1.60
CA LYS A 83 -13.52 12.32 -1.23
C LYS A 83 -13.06 10.96 -0.74
N HIS A 84 -13.15 10.73 0.57
CA HIS A 84 -12.84 9.44 1.16
C HIS A 84 -13.76 8.34 0.64
N GLY A 85 -13.23 7.13 0.48
CA GLY A 85 -14.00 5.96 0.02
C GLY A 85 -14.39 5.96 -1.46
N VAL A 86 -13.80 6.85 -2.27
CA VAL A 86 -14.07 6.90 -3.72
C VAL A 86 -12.83 6.49 -4.50
N ILE A 87 -12.92 5.37 -5.22
CA ILE A 87 -11.88 4.91 -6.13
C ILE A 87 -12.08 5.56 -7.51
N ARG A 88 -11.07 6.30 -7.97
CA ARG A 88 -11.07 6.98 -9.28
C ARG A 88 -10.70 6.08 -10.44
N HIS A 89 -9.81 5.14 -10.18
CA HIS A 89 -9.35 4.16 -11.15
C HIS A 89 -8.92 2.87 -10.44
N ILE A 90 -9.14 1.73 -11.08
CA ILE A 90 -8.70 0.43 -10.56
C ILE A 90 -8.02 -0.37 -11.67
N SER A 91 -6.90 -0.98 -11.33
CA SER A 91 -6.11 -1.81 -12.24
C SER A 91 -6.10 -3.24 -11.73
N PHE A 92 -6.51 -4.16 -12.59
CA PHE A 92 -6.52 -5.59 -12.33
C PHE A 92 -5.43 -6.28 -13.15
N HIS A 93 -4.65 -7.12 -12.48
CA HIS A 93 -3.72 -8.03 -13.12
C HIS A 93 -4.36 -9.41 -13.22
N ALA A 94 -4.69 -9.85 -14.45
CA ALA A 94 -5.23 -11.18 -14.69
C ALA A 94 -4.14 -12.23 -14.48
N VAL A 95 -4.42 -13.18 -13.61
CA VAL A 95 -3.48 -14.22 -13.19
C VAL A 95 -4.02 -15.60 -13.52
N ARG A 96 -3.11 -16.57 -13.67
CA ARG A 96 -3.44 -17.98 -13.79
C ARG A 96 -3.27 -18.66 -12.45
N ALA A 97 -4.17 -19.58 -12.11
CA ALA A 97 -4.12 -20.28 -10.83
C ALA A 97 -2.81 -21.04 -10.59
N ASN A 98 -2.10 -21.42 -11.66
CA ASN A 98 -0.89 -22.25 -11.60
C ASN A 98 0.41 -21.45 -11.81
N GLU A 99 0.33 -20.14 -11.94
CA GLU A 99 1.52 -19.28 -12.09
C GLU A 99 1.74 -18.49 -10.79
N PRO A 100 2.96 -18.52 -10.22
CA PRO A 100 3.26 -17.74 -9.02
C PRO A 100 3.17 -16.24 -9.33
N VAL A 101 2.62 -15.48 -8.40
CA VAL A 101 2.46 -14.03 -8.52
C VAL A 101 3.12 -13.33 -7.34
N VAL A 102 3.59 -12.11 -7.58
CA VAL A 102 4.12 -11.24 -6.54
C VAL A 102 3.02 -10.29 -6.07
N ALA A 103 2.74 -10.32 -4.78
CA ALA A 103 1.74 -9.47 -4.14
C ALA A 103 2.28 -8.85 -2.84
N GLU A 104 1.78 -7.63 -2.54
CA GLU A 104 2.03 -6.96 -1.27
C GLU A 104 1.07 -7.52 -0.21
N VAL A 105 1.58 -8.14 0.83
CA VAL A 105 0.80 -8.69 1.94
C VAL A 105 1.06 -7.86 3.20
N PRO A 106 0.00 -7.42 3.90
CA PRO A 106 0.14 -6.66 5.14
C PRO A 106 0.65 -7.54 6.27
N ILE A 107 1.45 -6.95 7.16
CA ILE A 107 1.93 -7.58 8.39
C ILE A 107 1.06 -7.08 9.54
N ARG A 108 0.60 -8.00 10.38
CA ARG A 108 -0.09 -7.71 11.63
C ARG A 108 0.75 -8.10 12.82
N LEU A 109 0.84 -7.23 13.80
CA LEU A 109 1.50 -7.53 15.06
C LEU A 109 0.53 -8.30 15.95
N ALA A 110 0.92 -9.52 16.34
CA ALA A 110 0.15 -10.33 17.27
C ALA A 110 0.58 -10.00 18.71
N GLY A 111 -0.39 -9.66 19.56
CA GLY A 111 -0.15 -9.25 20.97
C GLY A 111 0.03 -7.75 21.16
N GLU A 112 -0.48 -6.93 20.24
CA GLU A 112 -0.55 -5.47 20.39
C GLU A 112 -1.41 -5.10 21.62
N GLY A 113 -0.87 -4.25 22.50
CA GLY A 113 -1.48 -3.92 23.80
C GLY A 113 -1.19 -4.92 24.92
N GLU A 114 -0.64 -6.11 24.63
CA GLU A 114 -0.37 -7.16 25.61
C GLU A 114 1.11 -7.52 25.74
N SER A 115 1.99 -6.94 24.92
CA SER A 115 3.43 -7.23 24.96
C SER A 115 4.05 -6.82 26.30
N ALA A 116 5.13 -7.48 26.70
CA ALA A 116 5.84 -7.15 27.93
C ALA A 116 6.39 -5.71 27.89
N ALA A 117 6.82 -5.23 26.73
CA ALA A 117 7.29 -3.87 26.50
C ALA A 117 6.20 -2.83 26.76
N GLU A 118 5.01 -3.02 26.19
CA GLU A 118 3.88 -2.09 26.37
C GLU A 118 3.37 -2.05 27.82
N ARG A 119 3.37 -3.19 28.51
CA ARG A 119 3.06 -3.27 29.96
C ARG A 119 4.07 -2.50 30.80
N ASN A 120 5.31 -2.38 30.35
CA ASN A 120 6.37 -1.58 30.99
C ASN A 120 6.32 -0.09 30.59
N GLY A 121 5.34 0.32 29.78
CA GLY A 121 5.18 1.71 29.33
C GLY A 121 6.08 2.08 28.16
N LEU A 122 6.66 1.11 27.47
CA LEU A 122 7.41 1.30 26.23
C LEU A 122 6.47 1.33 25.02
N VAL A 123 6.91 1.87 23.90
CA VAL A 123 6.15 1.98 22.67
C VAL A 123 6.74 1.04 21.60
N VAL A 124 5.89 0.18 21.02
CA VAL A 124 6.27 -0.64 19.88
C VAL A 124 5.90 0.11 18.60
N LEU A 125 6.89 0.36 17.74
CA LEU A 125 6.70 0.99 16.44
C LEU A 125 6.89 -0.03 15.33
N GLN A 126 5.90 -0.12 14.44
CA GLN A 126 5.98 -0.91 13.24
C GLN A 126 6.64 -0.09 12.13
N ALA A 127 7.81 -0.53 11.67
CA ALA A 127 8.58 0.11 10.60
C ALA A 127 8.13 -0.37 9.22
N ILE A 128 7.77 -1.64 9.08
CA ILE A 128 7.33 -2.26 7.82
C ILE A 128 5.91 -2.77 8.00
N GLU A 129 4.97 -2.16 7.28
CA GLU A 129 3.55 -2.55 7.31
C GLU A 129 3.20 -3.64 6.30
N LYS A 130 3.99 -3.80 5.23
CA LYS A 130 3.73 -4.70 4.11
C LYS A 130 5.02 -5.25 3.57
N ILE A 131 4.99 -6.49 3.11
CA ILE A 131 6.10 -7.10 2.39
C ILE A 131 5.61 -7.70 1.07
N GLU A 132 6.52 -7.76 0.09
CA GLU A 132 6.28 -8.45 -1.16
C GLU A 132 6.57 -9.93 -1.02
N VAL A 133 5.57 -10.74 -1.33
CA VAL A 133 5.68 -12.20 -1.31
C VAL A 133 5.31 -12.78 -2.65
N LYS A 134 5.95 -13.88 -2.99
CA LYS A 134 5.69 -14.67 -4.18
C LYS A 134 5.02 -15.97 -3.78
N ALA A 135 3.81 -16.19 -4.29
CA ALA A 135 3.06 -17.42 -4.03
C ALA A 135 2.08 -17.70 -5.17
N LEU A 136 1.42 -18.85 -5.13
CA LEU A 136 0.29 -19.12 -6.00
C LEU A 136 -0.92 -18.26 -5.58
N PRO A 137 -1.75 -17.75 -6.51
CA PRO A 137 -2.87 -16.87 -6.18
C PRO A 137 -3.84 -17.43 -5.13
N MET A 138 -3.97 -18.74 -5.07
CA MET A 138 -4.87 -19.44 -4.12
C MET A 138 -4.22 -19.71 -2.76
N GLU A 139 -2.90 -19.54 -2.64
CA GLU A 139 -2.10 -19.78 -1.42
C GLU A 139 -1.62 -18.47 -0.79
N LEU A 140 -1.93 -17.33 -1.40
CA LEU A 140 -1.60 -16.03 -0.84
C LEU A 140 -2.38 -15.80 0.47
N PRO A 141 -1.70 -15.50 1.58
CA PRO A 141 -2.34 -15.17 2.84
C PRO A 141 -2.95 -13.76 2.79
N GLU A 142 -4.01 -13.54 3.56
CA GLU A 142 -4.62 -12.20 3.70
C GLU A 142 -3.73 -11.25 4.52
N TYR A 143 -2.96 -11.78 5.44
CA TYR A 143 -1.98 -11.07 6.28
C TYR A 143 -0.93 -12.06 6.79
N LEU A 144 0.20 -11.51 7.21
CA LEU A 144 1.25 -12.25 7.90
C LEU A 144 1.29 -11.81 9.36
N GLU A 145 1.34 -12.76 10.28
CA GLU A 145 1.40 -12.46 11.71
C GLU A 145 2.84 -12.51 12.22
N VAL A 146 3.18 -11.50 13.04
CA VAL A 146 4.45 -11.40 13.76
C VAL A 146 4.15 -11.24 15.24
N SER A 147 4.67 -12.13 16.08
CA SER A 147 4.52 -12.02 17.52
C SER A 147 5.45 -10.95 18.10
N ILE A 148 4.87 -10.03 18.89
CA ILE A 148 5.61 -9.03 19.66
C ILE A 148 5.59 -9.33 21.17
N MET A 149 5.08 -10.49 21.57
CA MET A 149 4.91 -10.87 22.98
C MET A 149 6.25 -10.98 23.73
N ASP A 150 7.31 -11.37 23.04
CA ASP A 150 8.65 -11.59 23.59
C ASP A 150 9.46 -10.29 23.70
N LEU A 151 8.96 -9.18 23.16
CA LEU A 151 9.62 -7.87 23.26
C LEU A 151 9.40 -7.30 24.67
N ALA A 152 10.49 -7.04 25.40
CA ALA A 152 10.42 -6.59 26.81
C ALA A 152 11.18 -5.31 27.09
N ASN A 153 12.25 -5.01 26.34
CA ASN A 153 13.17 -3.92 26.63
C ASN A 153 13.23 -2.91 25.47
N ALA A 154 13.59 -1.68 25.79
CA ALA A 154 13.91 -0.69 24.76
C ALA A 154 15.10 -1.17 23.90
N GLY A 155 14.96 -1.07 22.59
CA GLY A 155 15.93 -1.57 21.60
C GLY A 155 15.68 -3.00 21.12
N ASP A 156 14.74 -3.74 21.73
CA ASP A 156 14.32 -5.04 21.21
C ASP A 156 13.65 -4.82 19.85
N ARG A 157 13.89 -5.75 18.93
CA ARG A 157 13.39 -5.68 17.54
C ARG A 157 12.97 -7.05 17.04
N VAL A 158 12.00 -7.06 16.13
CA VAL A 158 11.58 -8.22 15.37
C VAL A 158 11.91 -7.99 13.91
N THR A 159 12.46 -8.99 13.24
CA THR A 159 12.88 -8.94 11.84
C THR A 159 11.92 -9.70 10.94
N ILE A 160 12.07 -9.51 9.61
CA ILE A 160 11.30 -10.27 8.62
C ILE A 160 11.58 -11.77 8.75
N GLY A 161 12.79 -12.17 9.21
CA GLY A 161 13.16 -13.56 9.44
C GLY A 161 12.34 -14.28 10.52
N ASP A 162 11.74 -13.52 11.46
CA ASP A 162 10.92 -14.04 12.55
C ASP A 162 9.45 -14.28 12.14
N ILE A 163 9.07 -13.91 10.92
CA ILE A 163 7.71 -14.09 10.39
C ILE A 163 7.45 -15.55 10.09
N LEU A 164 6.36 -16.09 10.62
CA LEU A 164 5.90 -17.43 10.28
C LEU A 164 5.25 -17.42 8.89
N LEU A 165 5.99 -17.90 7.89
CA LEU A 165 5.49 -18.00 6.52
C LEU A 165 4.67 -19.29 6.35
N PRO A 166 3.45 -19.20 5.76
CA PRO A 166 2.71 -20.38 5.37
C PRO A 166 3.42 -21.14 4.23
N SER A 167 3.07 -22.42 4.06
CA SER A 167 3.64 -23.26 3.01
C SER A 167 3.35 -22.69 1.61
N GLY A 168 4.35 -22.62 0.74
CA GLY A 168 4.20 -22.13 -0.63
C GLY A 168 4.36 -20.62 -0.79
N VAL A 169 4.68 -19.88 0.28
CA VAL A 169 4.94 -18.43 0.24
C VAL A 169 6.44 -18.17 0.37
N GLU A 170 6.99 -17.43 -0.56
CA GLU A 170 8.40 -17.00 -0.58
C GLU A 170 8.44 -15.47 -0.48
N ILE A 171 9.34 -14.93 0.34
CA ILE A 171 9.60 -13.49 0.38
C ILE A 171 10.38 -13.12 -0.88
N VAL A 172 9.99 -12.04 -1.53
CA VAL A 172 10.72 -11.52 -2.69
C VAL A 172 11.84 -10.64 -2.16
N ASP A 173 13.07 -11.05 -2.44
CA ASP A 173 14.24 -10.21 -2.22
C ASP A 173 14.23 -9.16 -3.35
N ASN A 174 13.66 -8.00 -3.08
CA ASN A 174 13.83 -6.84 -3.96
C ASN A 174 15.23 -6.30 -3.74
N ASP A 175 16.15 -6.77 -4.55
CA ASP A 175 17.43 -6.11 -4.75
C ASP A 175 17.15 -4.80 -5.53
N ASP A 176 16.64 -3.80 -4.81
CA ASP A 176 16.31 -2.47 -5.34
C ASP A 176 17.57 -1.67 -5.70
N GLY A 177 18.58 -2.34 -6.30
CA GLY A 177 19.72 -1.64 -6.91
C GLY A 177 20.36 -0.53 -6.07
N ARG A 178 20.15 -0.55 -4.75
CA ARG A 178 21.00 0.22 -3.84
C ARG A 178 22.36 -0.44 -3.91
N GLU A 179 23.20 0.12 -4.77
CA GLU A 179 24.64 -0.04 -4.67
C GLU A 179 25.07 0.46 -3.28
N GLY A 180 24.72 -0.29 -2.25
CA GLY A 180 25.28 -0.20 -0.93
C GLY A 180 26.70 -0.72 -1.03
N THR A 181 27.64 0.12 -0.63
CA THR A 181 29.05 -0.21 -0.39
C THR A 181 29.20 -1.64 0.10
N ALA A 182 30.10 -2.38 -0.52
CA ALA A 182 30.35 -3.82 -0.53
C ALA A 182 30.68 -4.49 0.84
N ASP A 183 30.10 -4.06 1.94
CA ASP A 183 30.40 -4.59 3.29
C ASP A 183 29.18 -4.94 4.17
N ASP A 184 27.94 -4.74 3.69
CA ASP A 184 26.74 -5.16 4.42
C ASP A 184 25.88 -6.07 3.55
N ASP A 185 26.05 -7.38 3.68
CA ASP A 185 25.14 -8.44 3.23
C ASP A 185 23.85 -8.41 4.08
N VAL A 186 23.15 -7.26 4.14
CA VAL A 186 21.84 -7.17 4.81
C VAL A 186 20.82 -7.87 3.93
N THR A 187 20.50 -9.09 4.26
CA THR A 187 19.43 -9.82 3.58
C THR A 187 18.07 -9.19 3.93
N VAL A 188 17.10 -9.30 3.05
CA VAL A 188 15.72 -8.81 3.33
C VAL A 188 15.18 -9.38 4.65
N LYS A 189 15.65 -10.55 5.07
CA LYS A 189 15.27 -11.18 6.34
C LYS A 189 15.75 -10.43 7.59
N ASP A 190 16.83 -9.64 7.47
CA ASP A 190 17.38 -8.86 8.57
C ASP A 190 16.70 -7.50 8.75
N LEU A 191 15.79 -7.14 7.83
CA LEU A 191 15.04 -5.90 7.92
C LEU A 191 14.10 -5.92 9.14
N VAL A 192 14.13 -4.83 9.90
CA VAL A 192 13.33 -4.70 11.14
C VAL A 192 11.88 -4.40 10.80
N VAL A 193 10.98 -5.27 11.25
CA VAL A 193 9.52 -5.11 11.12
C VAL A 193 8.96 -4.22 12.20
N ALA A 194 9.35 -4.47 13.45
CA ALA A 194 8.92 -3.69 14.60
C ALA A 194 10.07 -3.53 15.60
N SER A 195 10.11 -2.41 16.30
CA SER A 195 11.10 -2.10 17.32
C SER A 195 10.49 -1.38 18.50
N VAL A 196 11.11 -1.55 19.67
CA VAL A 196 10.66 -0.99 20.94
C VAL A 196 11.44 0.27 21.26
N TYR A 197 10.73 1.34 21.63
CA TYR A 197 11.31 2.63 21.99
C TYR A 197 10.81 3.12 23.35
N GLU A 198 11.62 3.91 24.02
CA GLU A 198 11.19 4.69 25.18
C GLU A 198 10.39 5.93 24.70
N PRO A 199 9.24 6.25 25.33
CA PRO A 199 8.44 7.42 24.95
C PRO A 199 9.24 8.72 24.97
N ALA A 200 10.09 8.93 25.98
CA ALA A 200 10.94 10.11 26.10
C ALA A 200 11.96 10.26 24.94
N ALA A 201 12.48 9.14 24.44
CA ALA A 201 13.40 9.16 23.30
C ALA A 201 12.67 9.49 21.98
N LEU A 202 11.42 9.06 21.83
CA LEU A 202 10.57 9.40 20.68
C LEU A 202 10.18 10.89 20.68
N GLU A 203 9.82 11.45 21.83
CA GLU A 203 9.51 12.87 21.96
C GLU A 203 10.73 13.72 21.61
N ALA A 204 11.91 13.38 22.13
CA ALA A 204 13.17 14.07 21.83
C ALA A 204 13.54 13.97 20.33
N ALA A 205 13.33 12.82 19.69
CA ALA A 205 13.58 12.64 18.27
C ALA A 205 12.61 13.46 17.40
N ASN A 206 11.33 13.51 17.78
CA ASN A 206 10.33 14.31 17.09
C ASN A 206 10.57 15.82 17.25
N GLU A 207 11.00 16.29 18.43
CA GLU A 207 11.37 17.68 18.64
C GLU A 207 12.61 18.08 17.83
N ALA A 208 13.62 17.22 17.75
CA ALA A 208 14.80 17.42 16.91
C ALA A 208 14.45 17.52 15.42
N ALA A 209 13.60 16.63 14.94
CA ALA A 209 13.13 16.64 13.54
C ALA A 209 12.25 17.86 13.23
N ALA A 210 11.43 18.33 14.17
CA ALA A 210 10.62 19.53 14.03
C ALA A 210 11.47 20.81 14.08
N GLY A 211 12.58 20.81 14.82
CA GLY A 211 13.51 21.94 14.92
C GLY A 211 14.33 22.21 13.65
N GLU A 212 14.63 21.19 12.87
CA GLU A 212 15.35 21.36 11.59
C GLU A 212 14.49 21.95 10.47
N SER A 213 13.17 21.84 10.54
CA SER A 213 12.26 22.39 9.52
C SER A 213 11.95 23.88 9.67
N THR A 214 12.35 24.53 10.77
CA THR A 214 12.07 25.96 11.04
C THR A 214 13.24 26.91 10.77
N SER A 215 14.41 26.39 10.31
CA SER A 215 15.60 27.24 10.03
C SER A 215 15.94 27.41 8.56
N ALA A 216 15.04 27.08 7.61
CA ALA A 216 15.21 27.39 6.22
C ALA A 216 14.39 28.62 5.82
N ASP A 217 15.08 29.76 5.80
CA ASP A 217 14.86 30.96 5.00
C ASP A 217 13.45 31.58 4.96
N ALA A 218 13.25 32.50 5.89
CA ALA A 218 12.52 33.72 5.64
C ALA A 218 13.52 34.82 5.22
N GLU A 219 14.20 34.69 4.09
CA GLU A 219 14.90 35.80 3.43
C GLU A 219 14.01 36.40 2.35
N ASP A 220 13.51 37.60 2.71
CA ASP A 220 13.39 38.82 1.92
C ASP A 220 13.00 38.65 0.44
N VAL A 221 11.70 38.70 0.15
CA VAL A 221 11.20 39.04 -1.17
C VAL A 221 10.91 40.53 -1.20
N PRO A 222 11.69 41.36 -1.94
CA PRO A 222 11.37 42.78 -2.11
C PRO A 222 10.07 42.92 -2.91
N ILE A 223 9.11 43.62 -2.33
CA ILE A 223 7.90 44.08 -3.04
C ILE A 223 8.33 45.18 -3.95
N GLU A 224 8.57 44.91 -5.20
CA GLU A 224 8.79 45.92 -6.25
C GLU A 224 7.52 46.08 -7.07
N GLY A 225 7.01 47.34 -7.08
CA GLY A 225 6.18 47.80 -8.18
C GLY A 225 4.80 48.35 -7.88
N GLU A 226 4.74 49.38 -7.09
CA GLU A 226 3.68 50.39 -7.18
C GLU A 226 3.91 51.19 -8.47
N LYS A 227 3.01 51.07 -9.45
CA LYS A 227 2.96 52.02 -10.59
C LYS A 227 1.85 53.03 -10.36
N PRO A 228 2.17 54.32 -10.42
CA PRO A 228 1.17 55.37 -10.29
C PRO A 228 0.33 55.50 -11.57
N ASP A 229 -0.93 55.82 -11.34
CA ASP A 229 -1.88 56.32 -12.33
C ASP A 229 -1.29 57.47 -13.12
N ALA A 230 -1.48 57.42 -14.42
CA ALA A 230 -1.38 58.62 -15.29
C ALA A 230 -2.71 58.80 -15.99
N GLU A 231 -3.32 59.88 -15.61
CA GLU A 231 -4.46 60.57 -16.24
C GLU A 231 -4.20 61.01 -17.69
N VAL A 232 -5.32 61.22 -18.38
CA VAL A 232 -5.60 62.26 -19.45
C VAL A 232 -5.12 61.88 -20.86
N GLU A 233 -5.91 61.84 -21.85
CA GLU A 233 -6.95 62.71 -22.54
C GLU A 233 -7.77 61.88 -23.51
#